data_b532a3a47e2a7cb26f4e8dfc5a3ab2f1
#
_entry.id   b532a3a47e2a7cb26f4e8dfc5a3ab2f1
#
_cell.length_a   1.000
_cell.length_b   1.000
_cell.length_c   1.000
_cell.angle_alpha   90.00
_cell.angle_beta   90.00
_cell.angle_gamma   90.00
#
_symmetry.space_group_name_H-M   'P 1'
#
loop_
_entity.id
_entity.type
_entity.pdbx_description
1 polymer ?
#
loop_
_entity_poly.entity_id
_entity_poly.type
_entity_poly.pdbx_seq_one_letter_code
_entity_poly.pdbx_strand_id
1 'polypeptide(L)'
;IRQAIVGSFDFERHSRISLGKYWKQRSKVEQEEFTGIMRDWTENRAIKKLMKRSDITTYDSEELLSSKALVKTTVRYKGTKTLVDYKMQITGGQWVIYDMVVDGASVALANRDAFYKKIKKTSYEELVRILKAKTLETN
;
A
#
# COMPACT_ATOMS: atom_id res chain seq x y z
N ILE A 1 7.62 -2.82 16.60
CA ILE A 1 6.65 -2.56 15.50
C ILE A 1 6.79 -1.15 14.94
N ARG A 2 6.94 -0.15 15.80
CA ARG A 2 7.10 1.24 15.37
C ARG A 2 8.26 1.43 14.38
N GLN A 3 9.37 0.74 14.60
CA GLN A 3 10.54 0.82 13.71
C GLN A 3 10.28 0.16 12.36
N ALA A 4 9.43 -0.88 12.33
CA ALA A 4 9.08 -1.57 11.10
C ALA A 4 8.27 -0.69 10.14
N ILE A 5 7.50 0.28 10.66
CA ILE A 5 6.71 1.20 9.84
C ILE A 5 7.61 2.03 8.91
N VAL A 6 8.85 2.29 9.33
CA VAL A 6 9.79 3.12 8.57
C VAL A 6 10.46 2.34 7.43
N GLY A 7 10.54 1.00 7.50
CA GLY A 7 11.44 0.27 6.63
C GLY A 7 10.94 -0.94 5.84
N SER A 8 9.82 -1.56 6.23
CA SER A 8 9.49 -2.87 5.67
C SER A 8 8.07 -2.94 5.14
N PHE A 9 7.92 -2.73 3.84
CA PHE A 9 6.64 -2.84 3.16
C PHE A 9 6.66 -4.05 2.23
N ASP A 10 5.67 -4.93 2.36
CA ASP A 10 5.53 -6.12 1.51
C ASP A 10 4.76 -5.73 0.25
N PHE A 11 5.47 -5.23 -0.75
CA PHE A 11 4.87 -4.78 -2.00
C PHE A 11 4.29 -5.93 -2.81
N GLU A 12 4.84 -7.12 -2.71
CA GLU A 12 4.29 -8.29 -3.42
C GLU A 12 2.90 -8.61 -2.90
N ARG A 13 2.73 -8.72 -1.59
CA ARG A 13 1.43 -9.01 -1.00
C ARG A 13 0.43 -7.89 -1.24
N HIS A 14 0.86 -6.64 -1.12
CA HIS A 14 0.02 -5.48 -1.39
C HIS A 14 -0.45 -5.46 -2.85
N SER A 15 0.46 -5.77 -3.79
CA SER A 15 0.14 -5.86 -5.21
C SER A 15 -0.82 -7.00 -5.50
N ARG A 16 -0.61 -8.14 -4.87
CA ARG A 16 -1.49 -9.31 -5.03
C ARG A 16 -2.91 -8.99 -4.58
N ILE A 17 -3.07 -8.32 -3.45
CA ILE A 17 -4.39 -7.89 -2.97
C ILE A 17 -5.01 -6.90 -3.93
N SER A 18 -4.23 -5.94 -4.41
CA SER A 18 -4.70 -4.88 -5.32
C SER A 18 -5.14 -5.40 -6.68
N LEU A 19 -4.49 -6.44 -7.22
CA LEU A 19 -4.92 -7.09 -8.47
C LEU A 19 -6.00 -8.13 -8.24
N GLY A 20 -6.09 -8.68 -7.02
CA GLY A 20 -7.09 -9.67 -6.66
C GLY A 20 -7.12 -10.85 -7.63
N LYS A 21 -8.29 -11.11 -8.23
CA LYS A 21 -8.46 -12.26 -9.14
C LYS A 21 -7.56 -12.22 -10.37
N TYR A 22 -7.10 -11.04 -10.77
CA TYR A 22 -6.25 -10.89 -11.95
C TYR A 22 -4.80 -11.27 -11.69
N TRP A 23 -4.38 -11.30 -10.41
CA TRP A 23 -3.01 -11.67 -10.05
C TRP A 23 -2.64 -13.08 -10.56
N LYS A 24 -3.53 -14.06 -10.35
CA LYS A 24 -3.29 -15.44 -10.74
C LYS A 24 -3.24 -15.63 -12.26
N GLN A 25 -3.82 -14.70 -13.01
CA GLN A 25 -3.82 -14.74 -14.47
C GLN A 25 -2.53 -14.22 -15.08
N ARG A 26 -1.66 -13.63 -14.25
CA ARG A 26 -0.40 -13.07 -14.72
C ARG A 26 0.72 -14.08 -14.57
N SER A 27 1.67 -14.06 -15.51
CA SER A 27 2.88 -14.87 -15.40
C SER A 27 3.70 -14.39 -14.20
N LYS A 28 4.66 -15.23 -13.77
CA LYS A 28 5.56 -14.84 -12.67
C LYS A 28 6.34 -13.57 -13.00
N VAL A 29 6.80 -13.45 -14.24
CA VAL A 29 7.51 -12.25 -14.72
C VAL A 29 6.62 -11.01 -14.62
N GLU A 30 5.36 -11.13 -15.05
CA GLU A 30 4.40 -10.04 -14.96
C GLU A 30 4.09 -9.68 -13.51
N GLN A 31 3.98 -10.67 -12.62
CA GLN A 31 3.75 -10.43 -11.19
C GLN A 31 4.91 -9.66 -10.56
N GLU A 32 6.13 -10.02 -10.90
CA GLU A 32 7.33 -9.32 -10.42
C GLU A 32 7.40 -7.90 -10.96
N GLU A 33 7.10 -7.72 -12.24
CA GLU A 33 7.06 -6.40 -12.88
C GLU A 33 5.98 -5.52 -12.23
N PHE A 34 4.78 -6.07 -12.04
CA PHE A 34 3.69 -5.32 -11.42
C PHE A 34 4.03 -4.91 -9.98
N THR A 35 4.70 -5.78 -9.23
CA THR A 35 5.16 -5.47 -7.88
C THR A 35 6.10 -4.27 -7.88
N GLY A 36 7.02 -4.21 -8.84
CA GLY A 36 7.92 -3.07 -8.99
C GLY A 36 7.19 -1.78 -9.34
N ILE A 37 6.21 -1.87 -10.24
CA ILE A 37 5.38 -0.73 -10.63
C ILE A 37 4.61 -0.20 -9.42
N MET A 38 4.02 -1.09 -8.63
CA MET A 38 3.28 -0.72 -7.42
C MET A 38 4.19 -0.07 -6.38
N ARG A 39 5.43 -0.56 -6.25
CA ARG A 39 6.41 0.06 -5.36
C ARG A 39 6.65 1.50 -5.76
N ASP A 40 6.97 1.74 -7.02
CA ASP A 40 7.29 3.08 -7.51
C ASP A 40 6.07 4.00 -7.39
N TRP A 41 4.91 3.52 -7.77
CA TRP A 41 3.67 4.29 -7.69
C TRP A 41 3.32 4.63 -6.24
N THR A 42 3.43 3.67 -5.33
CA THR A 42 3.13 3.88 -3.91
C THR A 42 4.11 4.87 -3.27
N GLU A 43 5.40 4.74 -3.58
CA GLU A 43 6.43 5.63 -3.05
C GLU A 43 6.22 7.10 -3.46
N ASN A 44 5.60 7.33 -4.61
CA ASN A 44 5.36 8.67 -5.12
C ASN A 44 3.98 9.25 -4.74
N ARG A 45 3.16 8.49 -4.03
CA ARG A 45 1.84 9.00 -3.61
C ARG A 45 1.97 9.92 -2.41
N ALA A 46 1.03 10.88 -2.33
CA ALA A 46 0.99 11.86 -1.26
C ALA A 46 0.94 11.22 0.14
N ILE A 47 0.19 10.11 0.28
CA ILE A 47 0.07 9.44 1.59
C ILE A 47 1.42 8.89 2.05
N LYS A 48 2.23 8.35 1.13
CA LYS A 48 3.57 7.84 1.49
C LYS A 48 4.47 8.97 1.95
N LYS A 49 4.36 10.13 1.31
CA LYS A 49 5.12 11.32 1.72
C LYS A 49 4.72 11.77 3.12
N LEU A 50 3.43 11.70 3.46
CA LEU A 50 2.95 12.01 4.82
C LEU A 50 3.50 11.01 5.85
N MET A 51 3.57 9.74 5.50
CA MET A 51 4.11 8.70 6.39
C MET A 51 5.55 8.97 6.80
N LYS A 52 6.33 9.62 5.95
CA LYS A 52 7.73 9.96 6.23
C LYS A 52 7.88 11.14 7.20
N ARG A 53 6.79 11.82 7.53
CA ARG A 53 6.80 12.95 8.45
C ARG A 53 6.52 12.48 9.88
N SER A 54 7.52 11.83 10.48
CA SER A 54 7.38 11.23 11.81
C SER A 54 7.15 12.26 12.92
N ASP A 55 7.55 13.51 12.69
CA ASP A 55 7.38 14.62 13.65
C ASP A 55 5.91 15.01 13.87
N ILE A 56 5.03 14.69 12.91
CA ILE A 56 3.60 15.01 12.97
C ILE A 56 2.73 13.77 13.13
N THR A 57 3.35 12.61 13.37
CA THR A 57 2.65 11.33 13.51
C THR A 57 2.59 10.92 14.98
N THR A 58 1.38 10.62 15.45
CA THR A 58 1.15 10.07 16.79
C THR A 58 0.82 8.58 16.67
N TYR A 59 1.52 7.75 17.44
CA TYR A 59 1.25 6.31 17.51
C TYR A 59 0.22 6.07 18.61
N ASP A 60 -1.02 5.80 18.22
CA ASP A 60 -2.15 5.78 19.15
C ASP A 60 -2.31 4.45 19.88
N SER A 61 -2.21 3.34 19.15
CA SER A 61 -2.36 2.01 19.74
C SER A 61 -1.86 0.93 18.78
N GLU A 62 -1.72 -0.30 19.30
CA GLU A 62 -1.46 -1.45 18.48
C GLU A 62 -2.23 -2.66 19.02
N GLU A 63 -2.76 -3.47 18.09
CA GLU A 63 -3.49 -4.68 18.40
C GLU A 63 -2.72 -5.86 17.83
N LEU A 64 -2.38 -6.83 18.68
CA LEU A 64 -1.65 -8.03 18.26
C LEU A 64 -2.60 -9.21 18.19
N LEU A 65 -2.62 -9.91 17.04
CA LEU A 65 -3.40 -11.11 16.82
C LEU A 65 -2.50 -12.18 16.23
N SER A 66 -1.85 -12.97 17.11
CA SER A 66 -0.93 -14.02 16.68
C SER A 66 0.19 -13.44 15.80
N SER A 67 0.25 -13.81 14.52
CA SER A 67 1.27 -13.34 13.58
C SER A 67 0.93 -12.03 12.89
N LYS A 68 -0.22 -11.41 13.24
CA LYS A 68 -0.69 -10.16 12.63
C LYS A 68 -0.78 -9.05 13.66
N ALA A 69 -0.68 -7.82 13.18
CA ALA A 69 -0.83 -6.63 14.02
C ALA A 69 -1.54 -5.53 13.25
N LEU A 70 -2.27 -4.70 14.00
CA LEU A 70 -2.84 -3.47 13.49
C LEU A 70 -2.27 -2.32 14.32
N VAL A 71 -1.54 -1.43 13.66
CA VAL A 71 -0.94 -0.27 14.32
C VAL A 71 -1.70 0.98 13.92
N LYS A 72 -2.29 1.65 14.89
CA LYS A 72 -3.11 2.83 14.65
C LYS A 72 -2.30 4.10 14.88
N THR A 73 -2.31 4.99 13.89
CA THR A 73 -1.61 6.26 13.98
C THR A 73 -2.51 7.41 13.56
N THR A 74 -2.13 8.62 13.97
CA THR A 74 -2.76 9.86 13.53
C THR A 74 -1.69 10.76 12.98
N VAL A 75 -1.89 11.26 11.75
CA VAL A 75 -1.00 12.22 11.11
C VAL A 75 -1.69 13.59 11.09
N ARG A 76 -1.05 14.59 11.67
CA ARG A 76 -1.57 15.97 11.67
C ARG A 76 -0.65 16.84 10.83
N TYR A 77 -1.21 17.42 9.77
CA TYR A 77 -0.43 18.22 8.83
C TYR A 77 -1.28 19.35 8.27
N LYS A 78 -0.81 20.59 8.45
CA LYS A 78 -1.48 21.83 7.96
C LYS A 78 -2.97 21.88 8.33
N GLY A 79 -3.26 21.58 9.60
CA GLY A 79 -4.63 21.62 10.12
C GLY A 79 -5.50 20.42 9.74
N THR A 80 -4.97 19.48 8.99
CA THR A 80 -5.69 18.26 8.61
C THR A 80 -5.23 17.08 9.47
N LYS A 81 -6.21 16.33 9.97
CA LYS A 81 -5.98 15.10 10.74
C LYS A 81 -6.34 13.92 9.87
N THR A 82 -5.38 13.00 9.67
CA THR A 82 -5.57 11.78 8.89
C THR A 82 -5.29 10.58 9.77
N LEU A 83 -6.22 9.63 9.83
CA LEU A 83 -6.05 8.37 10.55
C LEU A 83 -5.41 7.38 9.59
N VAL A 84 -4.23 6.87 9.96
CA VAL A 84 -3.52 5.88 9.14
C VAL A 84 -3.24 4.66 10.00
N ASP A 85 -3.91 3.56 9.68
CA ASP A 85 -3.69 2.28 10.33
C ASP A 85 -2.84 1.41 9.42
N TYR A 86 -1.88 0.70 10.01
CA TYR A 86 -0.99 -0.19 9.29
C TYR A 86 -1.35 -1.63 9.60
N LYS A 87 -1.67 -2.39 8.55
CA LYS A 87 -1.86 -3.84 8.67
C LYS A 87 -0.52 -4.52 8.48
N MET A 88 -0.11 -5.27 9.48
CA MET A 88 1.21 -5.87 9.52
C MET A 88 1.14 -7.37 9.73
N GLN A 89 2.17 -8.06 9.28
CA GLN A 89 2.34 -9.49 9.51
C GLN A 89 3.81 -9.77 9.78
N ILE A 90 4.07 -10.74 10.67
CA ILE A 90 5.43 -11.19 10.90
C ILE A 90 5.80 -12.21 9.82
N THR A 91 6.94 -11.99 9.16
CA THR A 91 7.46 -12.86 8.11
C THR A 91 8.95 -12.99 8.29
N GLY A 92 9.45 -14.22 8.42
CA GLY A 92 10.87 -14.45 8.64
C GLY A 92 11.43 -13.74 9.87
N GLY A 93 10.64 -13.64 10.94
CA GLY A 93 11.05 -12.97 12.17
C GLY A 93 10.94 -11.45 12.14
N GLN A 94 10.42 -10.87 11.04
CA GLN A 94 10.30 -9.43 10.92
C GLN A 94 8.85 -9.01 10.65
N TRP A 95 8.44 -7.88 11.24
CA TRP A 95 7.15 -7.28 10.96
C TRP A 95 7.20 -6.52 9.64
N VAL A 96 6.26 -6.83 8.73
CA VAL A 96 6.14 -6.15 7.44
C VAL A 96 4.74 -5.58 7.28
N ILE A 97 4.63 -4.44 6.61
CA ILE A 97 3.35 -3.80 6.29
C ILE A 97 2.86 -4.36 4.97
N TYR A 98 1.61 -4.83 4.91
CA TYR A 98 1.02 -5.29 3.65
C TYR A 98 -0.16 -4.44 3.19
N ASP A 99 -0.70 -3.59 4.04
CA ASP A 99 -1.76 -2.65 3.66
C ASP A 99 -1.82 -1.49 4.65
N MET A 100 -2.43 -0.41 4.20
CA MET A 100 -2.73 0.75 5.01
C MET A 100 -4.24 1.02 4.96
N VAL A 101 -4.81 1.46 6.08
CA VAL A 101 -6.20 1.87 6.15
C VAL A 101 -6.21 3.37 6.45
N VAL A 102 -6.58 4.18 5.46
CA VAL A 102 -6.56 5.64 5.55
C VAL A 102 -7.99 6.12 5.77
N ASP A 103 -8.22 6.75 6.93
CA ASP A 103 -9.54 7.23 7.34
C ASP A 103 -10.63 6.15 7.17
N GLY A 104 -10.29 4.90 7.56
CA GLY A 104 -11.21 3.77 7.54
C GLY A 104 -11.27 3.00 6.21
N ALA A 105 -10.54 3.42 5.17
CA ALA A 105 -10.56 2.76 3.87
C ALA A 105 -9.23 2.06 3.58
N SER A 106 -9.29 0.76 3.29
CA SER A 106 -8.11 -0.01 2.87
C SER A 106 -7.60 0.49 1.53
N VAL A 107 -6.31 0.86 1.46
CA VAL A 107 -5.69 1.31 0.22
C VAL A 107 -5.67 0.19 -0.82
N ALA A 108 -5.31 -1.03 -0.41
CA ALA A 108 -5.27 -2.17 -1.32
C ALA A 108 -6.65 -2.50 -1.91
N LEU A 109 -7.71 -2.44 -1.10
CA LEU A 109 -9.07 -2.73 -1.57
C LEU A 109 -9.61 -1.61 -2.47
N ALA A 110 -9.29 -0.36 -2.16
CA ALA A 110 -9.64 0.77 -3.04
C ALA A 110 -8.93 0.65 -4.38
N ASN A 111 -7.65 0.27 -4.36
CA ASN A 111 -6.89 0.00 -5.59
C ASN A 111 -7.53 -1.14 -6.37
N ARG A 112 -7.92 -2.22 -5.69
CA ARG A 112 -8.55 -3.37 -6.33
C ARG A 112 -9.82 -2.96 -7.08
N ASP A 113 -10.68 -2.19 -6.45
CA ASP A 113 -11.92 -1.73 -7.09
C ASP A 113 -11.63 -0.89 -8.34
N ALA A 114 -10.68 0.04 -8.25
CA ALA A 114 -10.28 0.87 -9.38
C ALA A 114 -9.63 0.04 -10.49
N PHE A 115 -8.75 -0.89 -10.13
CA PHE A 115 -8.03 -1.74 -11.08
C PHE A 115 -8.97 -2.69 -11.80
N TYR A 116 -9.94 -3.28 -11.09
CA TYR A 116 -10.96 -4.15 -11.69
C TYR A 116 -11.75 -3.39 -12.75
N LYS A 117 -12.19 -2.18 -12.43
CA LYS A 117 -12.94 -1.35 -13.39
C LYS A 117 -12.09 -1.06 -14.62
N LYS A 118 -10.82 -0.72 -14.43
CA LYS A 118 -9.94 -0.37 -15.55
C LYS A 118 -9.62 -1.58 -16.42
N ILE A 119 -9.31 -2.72 -15.82
CA ILE A 119 -9.01 -3.95 -16.56
C ILE A 119 -10.25 -4.42 -17.32
N LYS A 120 -11.40 -4.38 -16.67
CA LYS A 120 -12.67 -4.80 -17.31
C LYS A 120 -13.05 -3.91 -18.49
N LYS A 121 -12.83 -2.60 -18.34
CA LYS A 121 -13.17 -1.62 -19.39
C LYS A 121 -12.16 -1.61 -20.53
N THR A 122 -10.89 -1.84 -20.22
CA THR A 122 -9.80 -1.77 -21.19
C THR A 122 -8.97 -3.05 -21.17
N SER A 123 -7.86 -3.08 -20.41
CA SER A 123 -6.98 -4.26 -20.29
C SER A 123 -6.02 -4.10 -19.13
N TYR A 124 -5.35 -5.22 -18.76
CA TYR A 124 -4.26 -5.20 -17.80
C TYR A 124 -3.10 -4.31 -18.31
N GLU A 125 -2.78 -4.43 -19.59
CA GLU A 125 -1.70 -3.67 -20.21
C GLU A 125 -1.95 -2.17 -20.12
N GLU A 126 -3.20 -1.74 -20.30
CA GLU A 126 -3.57 -0.33 -20.18
C GLU A 126 -3.45 0.15 -18.73
N LEU A 127 -3.83 -0.69 -17.76
CA LEU A 127 -3.64 -0.36 -16.34
C LEU A 127 -2.17 -0.12 -16.03
N VAL A 128 -1.29 -1.01 -16.50
CA VAL A 128 0.15 -0.90 -16.31
C VAL A 128 0.67 0.40 -16.90
N ARG A 129 0.23 0.73 -18.12
CA ARG A 129 0.62 1.97 -18.80
C ARG A 129 0.24 3.21 -17.98
N ILE A 130 -0.98 3.21 -17.45
CA ILE A 130 -1.48 4.34 -16.66
C ILE A 130 -0.69 4.49 -15.36
N LEU A 131 -0.41 3.39 -14.65
CA LEU A 131 0.34 3.45 -13.40
C LEU A 131 1.76 3.97 -13.63
N LYS A 132 2.41 3.53 -14.69
CA LYS A 132 3.74 4.03 -15.07
C LYS A 132 3.71 5.52 -15.38
N ALA A 133 2.70 5.96 -16.14
CA ALA A 133 2.57 7.38 -16.50
C ALA A 133 2.34 8.26 -15.26
N LYS A 134 1.50 7.83 -14.35
CA LYS A 134 1.23 8.56 -13.10
C LYS A 134 2.46 8.64 -12.21
N THR A 135 3.27 7.61 -12.18
CA THR A 135 4.51 7.60 -11.41
C THR A 135 5.47 8.67 -11.95
N LEU A 136 5.58 8.81 -13.26
CA LEU A 136 6.43 9.83 -13.88
C LEU A 136 5.90 11.25 -13.63
N GLU A 137 4.58 11.44 -13.62
CA GLU A 137 3.96 12.74 -13.34
C GLU A 137 4.25 13.27 -11.93
N THR A 138 4.40 12.38 -10.95
CA THR A 138 4.61 12.76 -9.56
C THR A 138 6.07 13.00 -9.22
N ASN A 139 6.96 12.71 -10.15
CA ASN A 139 8.38 13.02 -10.02
C ASN A 139 8.65 14.42 -10.57
#